data_95b83ce76dc4aec9e77bde9c629bbef8
#
_entry.id   95b83ce76dc4aec9e77bde9c629bbef8
#
_cell.length_a   1.000
_cell.length_b   1.000
_cell.length_c   1.000
_cell.angle_alpha   90.00
_cell.angle_beta   90.00
_cell.angle_gamma   90.00
#
_symmetry.space_group_name_H-M   'P 1'
#
loop_
_entity.id
_entity.type
_entity.pdbx_description
1 polymer ?
#
loop_
_entity_poly.entity_id
_entity_poly.type
_entity_poly.pdbx_seq_one_letter_code
_entity_poly.pdbx_strand_id
1 'polypeptide(L)'
;MTGTKPSRGDVWLLDLDPTRGHEQAGKRPGLIVSADPLNHGPAGLVIIVPLTTRERGIPFHVRIDPDEGGLRQVSFAKCEDVRSVAAERLMGRIGRVSPGTMEQVEEGLRILLNL
;
A
#
# COMPACT_ATOMS: atom_id res chain seq x y z
N MET A 1 17.39 -18.86 2.09
CA MET A 1 16.09 -18.68 2.67
C MET A 1 15.18 -17.91 1.71
N THR A 2 14.01 -18.34 1.61
CA THR A 2 13.04 -17.59 0.83
C THR A 2 12.64 -16.33 1.59
N GLY A 3 12.47 -15.26 0.89
CA GLY A 3 11.97 -14.04 1.47
C GLY A 3 10.55 -14.21 1.99
N THR A 4 10.13 -13.28 2.81
CA THR A 4 8.75 -13.19 3.25
C THR A 4 7.87 -12.87 2.05
N LYS A 5 6.80 -13.60 1.89
CA LYS A 5 5.82 -13.30 0.85
C LYS A 5 4.94 -12.13 1.27
N PRO A 6 4.55 -11.28 0.34
CA PRO A 6 3.64 -10.18 0.68
C PRO A 6 2.28 -10.73 1.10
N SER A 7 1.71 -10.11 2.11
CA SER A 7 0.38 -10.48 2.60
C SER A 7 -0.47 -9.23 2.74
N ARG A 8 -1.77 -9.41 2.62
CA ARG A 8 -2.72 -8.32 2.78
C ARG A 8 -2.51 -7.65 4.14
N GLY A 9 -2.40 -6.33 4.14
CA GLY A 9 -2.14 -5.55 5.35
C GLY A 9 -0.69 -5.26 5.61
N ASP A 10 0.22 -5.86 4.84
CA ASP A 10 1.64 -5.54 4.95
C ASP A 10 1.95 -4.19 4.36
N VAL A 11 2.96 -3.53 4.93
CA VAL A 11 3.58 -2.36 4.34
C VAL A 11 4.94 -2.79 3.78
N TRP A 12 5.15 -2.51 2.50
CA TRP A 12 6.39 -2.85 1.80
C TRP A 12 7.01 -1.62 1.19
N LEU A 13 8.34 -1.60 1.13
CA LEU A 13 9.05 -0.65 0.30
C LEU A 13 8.97 -1.13 -1.13
N LEU A 14 8.62 -0.23 -2.04
CA LEU A 14 8.47 -0.55 -3.46
C LEU A 14 9.29 0.42 -4.30
N ASP A 15 9.74 -0.06 -5.44
CA ASP A 15 10.30 0.78 -6.48
C ASP A 15 9.19 1.08 -7.49
N LEU A 16 8.71 2.30 -7.47
CA LEU A 16 7.59 2.72 -8.32
C LEU A 16 8.07 3.39 -9.62
N ASP A 17 9.37 3.46 -9.86
CA ASP A 17 9.89 3.95 -11.11
C ASP A 17 9.83 2.87 -12.20
N PRO A 18 9.62 3.26 -13.45
CA PRO A 18 9.23 4.60 -13.89
C PRO A 18 7.74 4.86 -13.68
N THR A 19 7.41 6.11 -13.41
CA THR A 19 6.01 6.54 -13.29
C THR A 19 5.75 7.70 -14.22
N ARG A 20 4.46 8.04 -14.39
CA ARG A 20 4.05 9.12 -15.26
C ARG A 20 3.03 10.01 -14.57
N GLY A 21 3.03 11.28 -14.94
CA GLY A 21 2.05 12.24 -14.44
C GLY A 21 2.20 12.47 -12.96
N HIS A 22 1.10 12.37 -12.23
CA HIS A 22 1.04 12.65 -10.80
C HIS A 22 1.27 11.42 -9.92
N GLU A 23 1.63 10.30 -10.50
CA GLU A 23 1.88 9.09 -9.72
C GLU A 23 3.12 9.24 -8.86
N GLN A 24 3.12 8.55 -7.72
CA GLN A 24 4.29 8.45 -6.87
C GLN A 24 5.43 7.80 -7.64
N ALA A 25 6.61 8.38 -7.52
CA ALA A 25 7.81 7.89 -8.19
C ALA A 25 8.86 7.52 -7.15
N GLY A 26 9.83 6.71 -7.55
CA GLY A 26 10.95 6.32 -6.71
C GLY A 26 10.58 5.25 -5.70
N LYS A 27 11.43 5.13 -4.68
CA LYS A 27 11.26 4.12 -3.63
C LYS A 27 10.32 4.67 -2.57
N ARG A 28 9.16 4.04 -2.42
CA ARG A 28 8.10 4.51 -1.53
C ARG A 28 7.47 3.35 -0.80
N PRO A 29 6.97 3.57 0.42
CA PRO A 29 6.17 2.54 1.07
C PRO A 29 4.80 2.43 0.42
N GLY A 30 4.28 1.21 0.41
CA GLY A 30 2.94 0.93 -0.07
C GLY A 30 2.28 -0.13 0.80
N LEU A 31 0.97 -0.04 0.87
CA LEU A 31 0.16 -0.97 1.65
C LEU A 31 -0.42 -2.02 0.71
N ILE A 32 -0.20 -3.29 1.03
CA ILE A 32 -0.75 -4.40 0.26
C ILE A 32 -2.23 -4.52 0.60
N VAL A 33 -3.09 -4.32 -0.40
CA VAL A 33 -4.54 -4.44 -0.21
C VAL A 33 -5.14 -5.63 -0.93
N SER A 34 -4.38 -6.29 -1.81
CA SER A 34 -4.85 -7.46 -2.53
C SER A 34 -4.94 -8.67 -1.61
N ALA A 35 -5.84 -9.57 -1.97
CA ALA A 35 -6.04 -10.80 -1.24
C ALA A 35 -4.86 -11.76 -1.43
N ASP A 36 -4.60 -12.57 -0.41
CA ASP A 36 -3.45 -13.47 -0.43
C ASP A 36 -3.46 -14.48 -1.57
N PRO A 37 -4.59 -14.98 -2.07
CA PRO A 37 -4.55 -15.81 -3.27
C PRO A 37 -3.89 -15.14 -4.46
N LEU A 38 -4.07 -13.83 -4.65
CA LEU A 38 -3.34 -13.10 -5.67
C LEU A 38 -1.89 -12.89 -5.26
N ASN A 39 -1.67 -12.46 -4.02
CA ASN A 39 -0.33 -12.15 -3.51
C ASN A 39 0.62 -13.34 -3.56
N HIS A 40 0.10 -14.52 -3.32
CA HIS A 40 0.90 -15.74 -3.23
C HIS A 40 0.74 -16.63 -4.47
N GLY A 41 -0.06 -16.20 -5.43
CA GLY A 41 -0.33 -16.98 -6.62
C GLY A 41 0.68 -16.74 -7.73
N PRO A 42 0.43 -17.35 -8.90
CA PRO A 42 1.39 -17.31 -10.01
C PRO A 42 1.31 -16.04 -10.86
N ALA A 43 0.39 -15.12 -10.56
CA ALA A 43 0.20 -13.94 -11.40
C ALA A 43 1.40 -13.00 -11.38
N GLY A 44 2.20 -13.02 -10.30
CA GLY A 44 3.34 -12.12 -10.18
C GLY A 44 2.91 -10.67 -9.97
N LEU A 45 1.74 -10.45 -9.40
CA LEU A 45 1.17 -9.12 -9.19
C LEU A 45 0.69 -8.99 -7.76
N VAL A 46 0.72 -7.76 -7.26
CA VAL A 46 0.03 -7.37 -6.03
C VAL A 46 -0.71 -6.07 -6.30
N ILE A 47 -1.73 -5.79 -5.50
CA ILE A 47 -2.44 -4.51 -5.58
C ILE A 47 -2.09 -3.72 -4.33
N ILE A 48 -1.64 -2.48 -4.53
CA ILE A 48 -1.15 -1.65 -3.44
C ILE A 48 -1.84 -0.30 -3.42
N VAL A 49 -1.79 0.32 -2.25
CA VAL A 49 -2.13 1.73 -2.06
C VAL A 49 -0.85 2.42 -1.63
N PRO A 50 -0.35 3.40 -2.41
CA PRO A 50 0.86 4.13 -2.03
C PRO A 50 0.65 4.92 -0.75
N LEU A 51 1.71 5.06 0.04
CA LEU A 51 1.70 5.88 1.25
C LEU A 51 2.50 7.15 1.01
N THR A 52 2.06 8.24 1.64
CA THR A 52 2.73 9.53 1.56
C THR A 52 2.78 10.16 2.95
N THR A 53 3.80 10.98 3.20
CA THR A 53 3.85 11.75 4.44
C THR A 53 3.16 13.11 4.31
N ARG A 54 2.67 13.43 3.13
CA ARG A 54 1.98 14.70 2.90
C ARG A 54 0.51 14.62 3.32
N GLU A 55 0.12 15.48 4.21
CA GLU A 55 -1.30 15.63 4.55
C GLU A 55 -1.93 16.63 3.60
N ARG A 56 -2.93 16.17 2.83
CA ARG A 56 -3.61 17.01 1.84
C ARG A 56 -5.06 17.28 2.16
N GLY A 57 -5.55 16.76 3.29
CA GLY A 57 -6.96 16.91 3.67
C GLY A 57 -7.93 16.21 2.73
N ILE A 58 -7.46 15.20 2.01
CA ILE A 58 -8.31 14.46 1.08
C ILE A 58 -9.06 13.39 1.87
N PRO A 59 -10.39 13.32 1.75
CA PRO A 59 -11.19 12.40 2.58
C PRO A 59 -10.82 10.92 2.41
N PHE A 60 -10.26 10.54 1.27
CA PHE A 60 -9.91 9.14 0.99
C PHE A 60 -8.49 8.80 1.40
N HIS A 61 -7.75 9.76 1.99
CA HIS A 61 -6.46 9.48 2.57
C HIS A 61 -6.67 8.97 3.99
N VAL A 62 -6.14 7.79 4.28
CA VAL A 62 -6.28 7.17 5.60
C VAL A 62 -5.00 7.40 6.40
N ARG A 63 -5.12 8.06 7.54
CA ARG A 63 -3.98 8.36 8.40
C ARG A 63 -3.48 7.08 9.07
N ILE A 64 -2.17 6.92 9.06
CA ILE A 64 -1.47 5.84 9.74
C ILE A 64 -0.47 6.49 10.67
N ASP A 65 -0.62 6.24 11.98
CA ASP A 65 0.24 6.86 12.98
C ASP A 65 1.63 6.22 12.99
N PRO A 66 2.65 6.96 13.50
CA PRO A 66 3.99 6.39 13.61
C PRO A 66 4.00 5.11 14.40
N ASP A 67 4.90 4.20 14.03
CA ASP A 67 5.09 2.86 14.58
C ASP A 67 4.12 1.83 14.05
N GLU A 68 2.95 2.24 13.61
CA GLU A 68 2.07 1.32 12.91
C GLU A 68 2.66 1.05 11.54
N GLY A 69 2.69 -0.21 11.13
CA GLY A 69 3.23 -0.59 9.82
C GLY A 69 4.73 -0.41 9.70
N GLY A 70 5.43 -0.20 10.81
CA GLY A 70 6.87 0.03 10.79
C GLY A 70 7.28 1.41 10.30
N LEU A 71 6.32 2.33 10.20
CA LEU A 71 6.56 3.67 9.69
C LEU A 71 7.11 4.58 10.78
N ARG A 72 7.99 5.52 10.40
CA ARG A 72 8.62 6.44 11.35
C ARG A 72 7.88 7.76 11.48
N GLN A 73 7.08 8.10 10.49
CA GLN A 73 6.34 9.36 10.44
C GLN A 73 4.88 9.08 10.22
N VAL A 74 4.03 10.01 10.61
CA VAL A 74 2.63 9.99 10.22
C VAL A 74 2.56 9.87 8.71
N SER A 75 1.80 8.93 8.23
CA SER A 75 1.66 8.67 6.80
C SER A 75 0.18 8.57 6.44
N PHE A 76 -0.10 8.67 5.15
CA PHE A 76 -1.47 8.64 4.65
C PHE A 76 -1.54 7.66 3.49
N ALA A 77 -2.47 6.73 3.57
CA ALA A 77 -2.72 5.78 2.48
C ALA A 77 -3.57 6.49 1.43
N LYS A 78 -3.04 6.60 0.22
CA LYS A 78 -3.69 7.31 -0.88
C LYS A 78 -4.62 6.37 -1.63
N CYS A 79 -5.81 6.16 -1.10
CA CYS A 79 -6.73 5.17 -1.67
C CYS A 79 -7.06 5.44 -3.13
N GLU A 80 -7.06 6.71 -3.55
CA GLU A 80 -7.35 7.05 -4.95
C GLU A 80 -6.24 6.62 -5.91
N ASP A 81 -5.05 6.29 -5.38
CA ASP A 81 -3.92 5.85 -6.20
C ASP A 81 -3.75 4.33 -6.17
N VAL A 82 -4.78 3.60 -5.78
CA VAL A 82 -4.74 2.13 -5.78
C VAL A 82 -4.34 1.61 -7.15
N ARG A 83 -3.38 0.68 -7.18
CA ARG A 83 -2.86 0.16 -8.44
C ARG A 83 -2.26 -1.22 -8.25
N SER A 84 -2.23 -1.98 -9.35
CA SER A 84 -1.46 -3.22 -9.38
C SER A 84 -0.01 -2.91 -9.76
N VAL A 85 0.90 -3.66 -9.18
CA VAL A 85 2.31 -3.58 -9.53
C VAL A 85 2.87 -5.00 -9.66
N ALA A 86 3.94 -5.12 -10.44
CA ALA A 86 4.66 -6.40 -10.51
C ALA A 86 5.27 -6.72 -9.14
N ALA A 87 5.14 -7.96 -8.72
CA ALA A 87 5.67 -8.37 -7.41
C ALA A 87 7.17 -8.13 -7.29
N GLU A 88 7.88 -8.14 -8.42
CA GLU A 88 9.33 -7.88 -8.42
C GLU A 88 9.68 -6.44 -8.04
N ARG A 89 8.70 -5.53 -7.99
CA ARG A 89 8.93 -4.17 -7.51
C ARG A 89 8.98 -4.09 -6.00
N LEU A 90 8.60 -5.15 -5.30
CA LEU A 90 8.67 -5.19 -3.84
C LEU A 90 10.11 -5.35 -3.40
N MET A 91 10.60 -4.43 -2.57
CA MET A 91 12.01 -4.41 -2.16
C MET A 91 12.23 -4.99 -0.77
N GLY A 92 11.26 -4.84 0.12
CA GLY A 92 11.37 -5.37 1.47
C GLY A 92 10.15 -5.02 2.30
N ARG A 93 9.80 -5.92 3.21
CA ARG A 93 8.69 -5.70 4.13
C ARG A 93 9.11 -4.73 5.21
N ILE A 94 8.29 -3.70 5.44
CA ILE A 94 8.53 -2.70 6.49
C ILE A 94 7.78 -3.08 7.76
N GLY A 95 6.53 -3.52 7.62
CA GLY A 95 5.70 -3.85 8.76
C GLY A 95 4.29 -4.25 8.35
N ARG A 96 3.34 -4.05 9.25
CA ARG A 96 1.95 -4.45 9.03
C ARG A 96 1.04 -3.47 9.75
N VAL A 97 -0.04 -3.06 9.11
CA VAL A 97 -1.01 -2.18 9.74
C VAL A 97 -2.04 -2.98 10.53
N SER A 98 -2.77 -2.28 11.41
CA SER A 98 -3.79 -2.90 12.24
C SER A 98 -5.05 -3.22 11.42
N PRO A 99 -5.89 -4.14 11.91
CA PRO A 99 -7.18 -4.39 11.27
C PRO A 99 -8.05 -3.14 11.17
N GLY A 100 -7.98 -2.25 12.17
CA GLY A 100 -8.75 -1.00 12.13
C GLY A 100 -8.33 -0.11 10.98
N THR A 101 -7.04 0.01 10.73
CA THR A 101 -6.53 0.78 9.58
C THR A 101 -6.99 0.13 8.28
N MET A 102 -6.93 -1.19 8.19
CA MET A 102 -7.40 -1.88 7.00
C MET A 102 -8.87 -1.62 6.73
N GLU A 103 -9.70 -1.61 7.78
CA GLU A 103 -11.12 -1.31 7.62
C GLU A 103 -11.34 0.07 7.03
N GLN A 104 -10.57 1.07 7.48
CA GLN A 104 -10.67 2.42 6.94
C GLN A 104 -10.26 2.47 5.47
N VAL A 105 -9.18 1.77 5.11
CA VAL A 105 -8.74 1.71 3.73
C VAL A 105 -9.78 1.01 2.86
N GLU A 106 -10.34 -0.10 3.35
CA GLU A 106 -11.40 -0.81 2.65
C GLU A 106 -12.60 0.09 2.38
N GLU A 107 -12.98 0.87 3.38
CA GLU A 107 -14.11 1.79 3.21
C GLU A 107 -13.80 2.85 2.16
N GLY A 108 -12.59 3.42 2.20
CA GLY A 108 -12.18 4.38 1.19
C GLY A 108 -12.22 3.80 -0.21
N LEU A 109 -11.71 2.58 -0.37
CA LEU A 109 -11.74 1.90 -1.67
C LEU A 109 -13.15 1.58 -2.11
N ARG A 110 -14.01 1.16 -1.17
CA ARG A 110 -15.41 0.86 -1.48
C ARG A 110 -16.12 2.09 -2.04
N ILE A 111 -15.92 3.23 -1.42
CA ILE A 111 -16.52 4.49 -1.85
C ILE A 111 -15.98 4.89 -3.22
N LEU A 112 -14.66 4.88 -3.38
CA LEU A 112 -14.03 5.30 -4.63
C LEU A 112 -14.39 4.42 -5.81
N LEU A 113 -14.55 3.11 -5.57
CA LEU A 113 -14.85 2.15 -6.63
C LEU A 113 -16.34 1.83 -6.73
N ASN A 114 -17.15 2.43 -5.87
CA ASN A 114 -18.60 2.23 -5.84
C ASN A 114 -18.98 0.75 -5.65
N LEU A 115 -18.33 0.12 -4.70
CA LEU A 115 -18.58 -1.28 -4.37
C LEU A 115 -19.62 -1.44 -3.26
#